data_88d3deaac345f445504b3b7358af7da8
#
_entry.id   88d3deaac345f445504b3b7358af7da8
#
_cell.length_a   1.000
_cell.length_b   1.000
_cell.length_c   1.000
_cell.angle_alpha   90.00
_cell.angle_beta   90.00
_cell.angle_gamma   90.00
#
_symmetry.space_group_name_H-M   'P 1'
#
loop_
_entity.id
_entity.type
_entity.pdbx_description
1 polymer ?
#
loop_
_entity_poly.entity_id
_entity_poly.type
_entity_poly.pdbx_seq_one_letter_code
_entity_poly.pdbx_strand_id
1 'polypeptide(L)'
;MKNYIFTLILIFSFSFTFSQVTNEGEPKSWALNYNYTLQEKVLPSFDLDQVKSEDQINDSKPGTPWRFGYSHSIDYGFDDGQWTELENGDRIWRILISSPDALSLNFIFDDFYMPQGASMYLYNNDQTDLIGAYTSVQNQESGMLGTWLVKGEKVWIEYYEPLNVKDQGRIHLAKATHGYRDANGYNDSSQKDLNDSDDCNMDVDCPIGDDWELQKNHNKRSVGLLLMNNSLCSGALINNTENDGTPYFLTAEHCTVGENASTFSFLFGWISPSTSCATVAGSQSGPMNMTISGSTKRAEYAPSDFSLLEINQSIPTGWDRVFAGWDRSGTIPDFTVAIHHPGGDVMKFARDNQSPDKINYSNPLYVWEIKDAFGGWDLGITESGSSGSPLFDHNGRIIGQEYGGQSACSLTVSTTDNGLGDIFGRMDVNWTGGGQSVSRASDWLDPNGTEVLTVNAYPSVLTLDLSVVSIDSPTGTAEFTDSELVTITIQNGGSDSISNFDLSVQVDSGDTITETYSGTLSPGESDQFTFGQSFDLSVAGSHE
;
A
#
# COMPACT_ATOMS: atom_id res chain seq x y z
N MET A 1 55.56 -26.42 24.37
CA MET A 1 54.68 -25.36 23.79
C MET A 1 53.28 -25.94 23.72
N LYS A 2 52.38 -25.46 24.58
CA LYS A 2 50.97 -25.89 24.59
C LYS A 2 50.18 -24.93 23.68
N ASN A 3 49.62 -25.44 22.60
CA ASN A 3 48.74 -24.71 21.71
C ASN A 3 47.35 -24.65 22.35
N TYR A 4 46.88 -23.45 22.68
CA TYR A 4 45.50 -23.20 23.05
C TYR A 4 44.72 -22.86 21.78
N ILE A 5 43.77 -23.72 21.39
CA ILE A 5 42.79 -23.44 20.34
C ILE A 5 41.66 -22.67 21.02
N PHE A 6 41.51 -21.37 20.66
CA PHE A 6 40.35 -20.58 21.02
C PHE A 6 39.24 -20.84 20.01
N THR A 7 38.21 -21.55 20.43
CA THR A 7 36.97 -21.71 19.64
C THR A 7 36.12 -20.47 19.89
N LEU A 8 36.05 -19.59 18.88
CA LEU A 8 35.13 -18.46 18.87
C LEU A 8 33.71 -18.97 18.57
N ILE A 9 32.84 -19.05 19.59
CA ILE A 9 31.42 -19.33 19.38
C ILE A 9 30.77 -18.01 18.97
N LEU A 10 30.47 -17.87 17.66
CA LEU A 10 29.58 -16.81 17.18
C LEU A 10 28.14 -17.17 17.59
N ILE A 11 27.64 -16.47 18.61
CA ILE A 11 26.21 -16.50 18.94
C ILE A 11 25.51 -15.60 17.93
N PHE A 12 24.92 -16.20 16.90
CA PHE A 12 23.94 -15.50 16.07
C PHE A 12 22.69 -15.27 16.93
N SER A 13 22.53 -14.06 17.44
CA SER A 13 21.24 -13.60 17.94
C SER A 13 20.32 -13.43 16.73
N PHE A 14 19.46 -14.39 16.46
CA PHE A 14 18.30 -14.17 15.60
C PHE A 14 17.39 -13.18 16.35
N SER A 15 17.50 -11.92 16.00
CA SER A 15 16.46 -10.95 16.30
C SER A 15 15.28 -11.31 15.39
N PHE A 16 14.27 -12.00 15.93
CA PHE A 16 12.98 -12.05 15.28
C PHE A 16 12.44 -10.62 15.31
N THR A 17 12.59 -9.91 14.20
CA THR A 17 11.84 -8.68 13.95
C THR A 17 10.41 -9.14 13.68
N PHE A 18 9.56 -9.09 14.71
CA PHE A 18 8.14 -9.25 14.51
C PHE A 18 7.69 -8.11 13.60
N SER A 19 7.20 -8.48 12.46
CA SER A 19 6.62 -7.60 11.48
C SER A 19 5.27 -7.07 11.97
N GLN A 20 4.91 -5.94 11.49
CA GLN A 20 3.74 -5.11 11.71
C GLN A 20 2.40 -5.81 11.50
N VAL A 21 1.31 -5.01 11.52
CA VAL A 21 -0.05 -5.45 11.23
C VAL A 21 -0.08 -6.16 9.87
N THR A 22 0.00 -7.46 9.91
CA THR A 22 0.08 -8.33 8.71
C THR A 22 -1.25 -9.00 8.43
N ASN A 23 -2.29 -8.69 9.24
CA ASN A 23 -3.57 -9.38 9.24
C ASN A 23 -3.39 -10.90 9.49
N GLU A 24 -2.42 -11.22 10.34
CA GLU A 24 -2.05 -12.58 10.73
C GLU A 24 -2.49 -12.91 12.15
N GLY A 25 -2.70 -14.19 12.40
CA GLY A 25 -3.13 -14.70 13.68
C GLY A 25 -4.65 -14.65 13.85
N GLU A 26 -5.12 -14.96 15.07
CA GLU A 26 -6.54 -15.05 15.37
C GLU A 26 -6.86 -14.35 16.69
N PRO A 27 -7.99 -13.62 16.78
CA PRO A 27 -8.53 -13.13 18.04
C PRO A 27 -8.73 -14.27 19.06
N LYS A 28 -8.36 -14.04 20.31
CA LYS A 28 -8.46 -15.08 21.35
C LYS A 28 -9.89 -15.59 21.58
N SER A 29 -10.89 -14.74 21.34
CA SER A 29 -12.29 -15.11 21.50
C SER A 29 -12.77 -16.15 20.48
N TRP A 30 -12.12 -16.29 19.33
CA TRP A 30 -12.54 -17.26 18.30
C TRP A 30 -12.34 -18.71 18.76
N ALA A 31 -11.33 -18.96 19.59
CA ALA A 31 -11.12 -20.28 20.19
C ALA A 31 -12.06 -20.57 21.39
N LEU A 32 -12.81 -19.57 21.84
CA LEU A 32 -13.66 -19.66 23.01
C LEU A 32 -15.13 -19.77 22.59
N ASN A 33 -15.79 -20.90 22.85
CA ASN A 33 -17.22 -21.10 22.59
C ASN A 33 -18.10 -20.30 23.58
N TYR A 34 -17.95 -18.99 23.62
CA TYR A 34 -18.76 -18.13 24.48
C TYR A 34 -19.92 -17.49 23.70
N ASN A 35 -21.14 -17.76 24.12
CA ASN A 35 -22.33 -17.03 23.68
C ASN A 35 -22.47 -15.74 24.50
N TYR A 36 -21.94 -14.64 23.98
CA TYR A 36 -22.13 -13.33 24.60
C TYR A 36 -23.22 -12.52 23.89
N THR A 37 -24.07 -11.89 24.69
CA THR A 37 -24.93 -10.80 24.22
C THR A 37 -24.27 -9.50 24.61
N LEU A 38 -23.41 -8.95 23.74
CA LEU A 38 -22.87 -7.61 23.92
C LEU A 38 -23.89 -6.56 23.44
N GLN A 39 -23.93 -5.43 24.13
CA GLN A 39 -24.69 -4.28 23.66
C GLN A 39 -23.92 -3.65 22.49
N GLU A 40 -24.56 -3.62 21.33
CA GLU A 40 -24.05 -3.00 20.12
C GLU A 40 -24.04 -1.47 20.28
N LYS A 41 -22.94 -0.83 19.92
CA LYS A 41 -22.80 0.63 19.84
C LYS A 41 -23.11 1.06 18.43
N VAL A 42 -24.32 1.55 18.20
CA VAL A 42 -24.80 1.97 16.89
C VAL A 42 -24.37 3.43 16.66
N LEU A 43 -23.68 3.70 15.54
CA LEU A 43 -23.32 5.07 15.15
C LEU A 43 -24.57 5.87 14.77
N PRO A 44 -24.58 7.20 15.01
CA PRO A 44 -25.69 8.06 14.60
C PRO A 44 -25.90 8.03 13.09
N SER A 45 -27.15 8.20 12.64
CA SER A 45 -27.45 8.41 11.21
C SER A 45 -26.98 9.79 10.75
N PHE A 46 -26.67 9.91 9.47
CA PHE A 46 -26.32 11.17 8.79
C PHE A 46 -27.03 11.25 7.43
N ASP A 47 -27.02 12.43 6.81
CA ASP A 47 -27.63 12.65 5.50
C ASP A 47 -26.65 12.22 4.38
N LEU A 48 -26.77 10.96 3.94
CA LEU A 48 -25.91 10.39 2.91
C LEU A 48 -26.09 11.07 1.54
N ASP A 49 -27.33 11.49 1.21
CA ASP A 49 -27.60 12.14 -0.08
C ASP A 49 -26.93 13.52 -0.15
N GLN A 50 -26.93 14.26 0.97
CA GLN A 50 -26.20 15.51 1.07
C GLN A 50 -24.69 15.26 0.88
N VAL A 51 -24.14 14.27 1.60
CA VAL A 51 -22.70 13.94 1.54
C VAL A 51 -22.29 13.56 0.11
N LYS A 52 -23.06 12.69 -0.57
CA LYS A 52 -22.79 12.32 -1.98
C LYS A 52 -22.91 13.52 -2.94
N SER A 53 -23.81 14.45 -2.68
CA SER A 53 -23.92 15.68 -3.49
C SER A 53 -22.71 16.61 -3.32
N GLU A 54 -22.16 16.68 -2.11
CA GLU A 54 -20.90 17.39 -1.85
C GLU A 54 -19.73 16.71 -2.56
N ASP A 55 -19.67 15.37 -2.58
CA ASP A 55 -18.62 14.61 -3.25
C ASP A 55 -18.62 14.86 -4.75
N GLN A 56 -19.77 14.85 -5.42
CA GLN A 56 -19.87 15.17 -6.86
C GLN A 56 -19.21 16.52 -7.21
N ILE A 57 -19.28 17.48 -6.29
CA ILE A 57 -18.64 18.80 -6.47
C ILE A 57 -17.14 18.72 -6.17
N ASN A 58 -16.76 17.98 -5.12
CA ASN A 58 -15.40 17.94 -4.62
C ASN A 58 -14.50 17.07 -5.50
N ASP A 59 -14.97 15.95 -6.00
CA ASP A 59 -14.23 15.04 -6.88
C ASP A 59 -13.83 15.71 -8.21
N SER A 60 -14.55 16.76 -8.62
CA SER A 60 -14.21 17.55 -9.81
C SER A 60 -13.20 18.68 -9.57
N LYS A 61 -12.77 18.88 -8.31
CA LYS A 61 -11.87 19.97 -7.94
C LYS A 61 -10.44 19.46 -7.72
N PRO A 62 -9.46 19.91 -8.52
CA PRO A 62 -8.06 19.64 -8.24
C PRO A 62 -7.67 20.06 -6.80
N GLY A 63 -6.80 19.29 -6.17
CA GLY A 63 -6.34 19.55 -4.82
C GLY A 63 -7.36 19.24 -3.73
N THR A 64 -8.25 18.28 -3.98
CA THR A 64 -9.22 17.78 -2.98
C THR A 64 -9.05 16.27 -2.82
N PRO A 65 -8.79 15.77 -1.58
CA PRO A 65 -8.67 14.32 -1.34
C PRO A 65 -9.99 13.59 -1.63
N TRP A 66 -9.91 12.37 -2.16
CA TRP A 66 -11.08 11.55 -2.42
C TRP A 66 -11.71 11.04 -1.12
N ARG A 67 -12.93 11.52 -0.80
CA ARG A 67 -13.66 11.15 0.41
C ARG A 67 -14.44 9.85 0.17
N PHE A 68 -14.14 8.80 0.92
CA PHE A 68 -14.86 7.52 0.84
C PHE A 68 -15.89 7.33 1.98
N GLY A 69 -15.77 8.11 3.06
CA GLY A 69 -16.55 7.87 4.28
C GLY A 69 -17.00 9.14 5.01
N TYR A 70 -17.91 8.94 5.93
CA TYR A 70 -18.38 9.96 6.87
C TYR A 70 -17.90 9.65 8.28
N SER A 71 -17.16 10.56 8.92
CA SER A 71 -16.60 10.36 10.25
C SER A 71 -17.52 10.85 11.35
N HIS A 72 -17.81 9.97 12.30
CA HIS A 72 -18.49 10.28 13.55
C HIS A 72 -17.48 10.50 14.67
N SER A 73 -17.66 11.57 15.45
CA SER A 73 -16.97 11.68 16.75
C SER A 73 -17.67 10.77 17.73
N ILE A 74 -16.89 9.94 18.40
CA ILE A 74 -17.34 9.01 19.44
C ILE A 74 -16.46 9.17 20.69
N ASP A 75 -16.86 8.54 21.79
CA ASP A 75 -16.19 8.62 23.08
C ASP A 75 -16.36 7.24 23.74
N TYR A 76 -15.55 6.25 23.28
CA TYR A 76 -15.66 4.88 23.77
C TYR A 76 -14.30 4.40 24.31
N GLY A 77 -14.35 3.88 25.54
CA GLY A 77 -13.19 3.29 26.21
C GLY A 77 -13.51 1.92 26.81
N PHE A 78 -12.67 1.48 27.74
CA PHE A 78 -12.84 0.18 28.40
C PHE A 78 -14.16 0.02 29.16
N ASP A 79 -14.79 1.11 29.58
CA ASP A 79 -16.10 1.09 30.27
C ASP A 79 -17.27 0.83 29.29
N ASP A 80 -17.07 0.98 28.00
CA ASP A 80 -18.11 0.85 26.95
C ASP A 80 -18.21 -0.55 26.36
N GLY A 81 -17.21 -1.38 26.57
CA GLY A 81 -17.16 -2.78 26.15
C GLY A 81 -17.35 -3.75 27.31
N GLN A 82 -17.06 -5.01 27.05
CA GLN A 82 -17.17 -6.09 28.03
C GLN A 82 -15.84 -6.81 28.22
N TRP A 83 -15.46 -6.93 29.50
CA TRP A 83 -14.34 -7.77 29.94
C TRP A 83 -14.77 -9.21 30.19
N THR A 84 -13.90 -10.14 29.82
CA THR A 84 -14.00 -11.57 30.10
C THR A 84 -12.67 -12.03 30.70
N GLU A 85 -12.70 -12.59 31.91
CA GLU A 85 -11.52 -13.23 32.52
C GLU A 85 -11.39 -14.68 32.05
N LEU A 86 -10.18 -15.10 31.71
CA LEU A 86 -9.82 -16.45 31.30
C LEU A 86 -9.34 -17.27 32.51
N GLU A 87 -9.34 -18.61 32.38
CA GLU A 87 -8.95 -19.53 33.47
C GLU A 87 -7.52 -19.30 33.98
N ASN A 88 -6.62 -18.83 33.13
CA ASN A 88 -5.22 -18.50 33.47
C ASN A 88 -5.04 -17.11 34.08
N GLY A 89 -6.11 -16.33 34.26
CA GLY A 89 -6.12 -14.99 34.78
C GLY A 89 -5.86 -13.89 33.75
N ASP A 90 -5.60 -14.23 32.50
CA ASP A 90 -5.60 -13.27 31.39
C ASP A 90 -7.03 -12.77 31.16
N ARG A 91 -7.18 -11.71 30.38
CA ARG A 91 -8.52 -11.21 30.06
C ARG A 91 -8.64 -10.69 28.64
N ILE A 92 -9.88 -10.68 28.16
CA ILE A 92 -10.27 -10.15 26.85
C ILE A 92 -11.29 -9.06 27.05
N TRP A 93 -11.07 -7.90 26.43
CA TRP A 93 -12.06 -6.85 26.31
C TRP A 93 -12.58 -6.81 24.87
N ARG A 94 -13.90 -6.60 24.71
CA ARG A 94 -14.52 -6.49 23.39
C ARG A 94 -15.59 -5.43 23.37
N ILE A 95 -15.68 -4.75 22.24
CA ILE A 95 -16.76 -3.83 21.89
C ILE A 95 -17.25 -4.15 20.47
N LEU A 96 -18.56 -4.06 20.23
CA LEU A 96 -19.16 -4.16 18.90
C LEU A 96 -19.66 -2.79 18.47
N ILE A 97 -19.13 -2.27 17.38
CA ILE A 97 -19.53 -1.01 16.78
C ILE A 97 -20.23 -1.31 15.46
N SER A 98 -21.38 -0.66 15.23
CA SER A 98 -22.13 -0.84 14.01
C SER A 98 -22.55 0.51 13.40
N SER A 99 -22.62 0.51 12.08
CA SER A 99 -23.15 1.59 11.28
C SER A 99 -23.95 1.00 10.13
N PRO A 100 -25.29 1.04 10.19
CA PRO A 100 -26.13 0.45 9.14
C PRO A 100 -25.78 0.99 7.75
N ASP A 101 -25.80 0.12 6.75
CA ASP A 101 -25.46 0.39 5.35
C ASP A 101 -24.00 0.79 5.08
N ALA A 102 -23.09 0.67 6.07
CA ALA A 102 -21.67 0.89 5.84
C ALA A 102 -21.03 -0.25 5.03
N LEU A 103 -20.22 0.09 4.04
CA LEU A 103 -19.39 -0.86 3.29
C LEU A 103 -18.16 -1.28 4.10
N SER A 104 -17.65 -0.33 4.88
CA SER A 104 -16.49 -0.53 5.76
C SER A 104 -16.54 0.39 6.97
N LEU A 105 -15.78 0.04 8.01
CA LEU A 105 -15.51 0.91 9.15
C LEU A 105 -14.02 1.01 9.40
N ASN A 106 -13.54 2.19 9.77
CA ASN A 106 -12.22 2.41 10.34
C ASN A 106 -12.29 3.35 11.54
N PHE A 107 -11.25 3.36 12.36
CA PHE A 107 -11.26 4.01 13.67
C PHE A 107 -10.02 4.86 13.89
N ILE A 108 -10.20 5.93 14.68
CA ILE A 108 -9.09 6.69 15.27
C ILE A 108 -9.17 6.56 16.78
N PHE A 109 -8.07 6.10 17.35
CA PHE A 109 -7.80 6.10 18.77
C PHE A 109 -6.95 7.31 19.12
N ASP A 110 -7.35 8.08 20.12
CA ASP A 110 -6.61 9.25 20.62
C ASP A 110 -5.89 8.99 21.94
N ASP A 111 -6.15 7.84 22.58
CA ASP A 111 -5.33 7.27 23.65
C ASP A 111 -5.16 5.77 23.41
N PHE A 112 -4.02 5.42 22.81
CA PHE A 112 -3.66 4.07 22.45
C PHE A 112 -2.31 3.67 23.02
N TYR A 113 -2.30 2.60 23.81
CA TYR A 113 -1.09 1.98 24.31
C TYR A 113 -1.27 0.48 24.52
N MET A 114 -0.44 -0.33 23.87
CA MET A 114 -0.37 -1.78 24.03
C MET A 114 0.82 -2.16 24.89
N PRO A 115 0.62 -2.75 26.08
CA PRO A 115 1.73 -3.33 26.84
C PRO A 115 2.30 -4.57 26.15
N GLN A 116 3.54 -4.90 26.47
CA GLN A 116 4.20 -6.06 25.85
C GLN A 116 3.43 -7.36 26.14
N GLY A 117 3.13 -8.11 25.09
CA GLY A 117 2.36 -9.37 25.15
C GLY A 117 0.85 -9.18 25.02
N ALA A 118 0.33 -7.94 25.09
CA ALA A 118 -1.04 -7.64 24.70
C ALA A 118 -1.19 -7.56 23.17
N SER A 119 -2.41 -7.75 22.70
CA SER A 119 -2.74 -7.65 21.27
C SER A 119 -4.15 -7.12 21.06
N MET A 120 -4.36 -6.40 19.96
CA MET A 120 -5.67 -5.94 19.54
C MET A 120 -5.94 -6.34 18.09
N TYR A 121 -7.16 -6.82 17.85
CA TYR A 121 -7.68 -7.15 16.54
C TYR A 121 -8.99 -6.38 16.28
N LEU A 122 -9.20 -6.04 15.01
CA LEU A 122 -10.47 -5.56 14.52
C LEU A 122 -10.95 -6.54 13.44
N TYR A 123 -12.20 -6.97 13.52
CA TYR A 123 -12.75 -7.94 12.57
C TYR A 123 -14.25 -7.74 12.38
N ASN A 124 -14.73 -8.11 11.19
CA ASN A 124 -16.16 -8.02 10.90
C ASN A 124 -16.95 -9.14 11.59
N ASN A 125 -18.27 -8.95 11.66
CA ASN A 125 -19.16 -9.88 12.37
C ASN A 125 -19.12 -11.30 11.80
N ASP A 126 -18.87 -11.45 10.51
CA ASP A 126 -18.84 -12.74 9.81
C ASP A 126 -17.46 -13.42 9.84
N GLN A 127 -16.46 -12.77 10.45
CA GLN A 127 -15.08 -13.24 10.56
C GLN A 127 -14.41 -13.50 9.20
N THR A 128 -14.83 -12.77 8.17
CA THR A 128 -14.28 -12.86 6.80
C THR A 128 -13.25 -11.79 6.50
N ASP A 129 -13.14 -10.78 7.37
CA ASP A 129 -12.16 -9.70 7.26
C ASP A 129 -11.61 -9.36 8.64
N LEU A 130 -10.28 -9.22 8.73
CA LEU A 130 -9.52 -9.05 9.96
C LEU A 130 -8.34 -8.11 9.73
N ILE A 131 -8.12 -7.17 10.63
CA ILE A 131 -6.87 -6.42 10.75
C ILE A 131 -6.27 -6.58 12.14
N GLY A 132 -4.96 -6.72 12.20
CA GLY A 132 -4.21 -6.99 13.43
C GLY A 132 -3.15 -8.09 13.20
N ALA A 133 -2.41 -8.49 14.22
CA ALA A 133 -2.50 -7.96 15.59
C ALA A 133 -1.82 -6.58 15.72
N TYR A 134 -2.51 -5.62 16.31
CA TYR A 134 -1.85 -4.43 16.87
C TYR A 134 -1.22 -4.83 18.20
N THR A 135 0.05 -4.50 18.40
CA THR A 135 0.85 -4.87 19.58
C THR A 135 1.61 -3.66 20.13
N SER A 136 2.55 -3.88 21.02
CA SER A 136 3.43 -2.81 21.52
C SER A 136 4.29 -2.14 20.44
N VAL A 137 4.44 -2.78 19.27
CA VAL A 137 5.17 -2.22 18.12
C VAL A 137 4.46 -1.00 17.52
N GLN A 138 3.13 -0.96 17.60
CA GLN A 138 2.32 0.16 17.09
C GLN A 138 2.20 1.32 18.08
N ASN A 139 2.80 1.24 19.26
CA ASN A 139 2.84 2.36 20.18
C ASN A 139 3.61 3.54 19.59
N GLN A 140 3.02 4.71 19.62
CA GLN A 140 3.60 5.97 19.16
C GLN A 140 3.72 6.96 20.32
N GLU A 141 4.67 7.90 20.25
CA GLU A 141 4.80 8.98 21.25
C GLU A 141 3.54 9.84 21.34
N SER A 142 2.81 9.99 20.24
CA SER A 142 1.53 10.69 20.20
C SER A 142 0.42 10.01 21.01
N GLY A 143 0.56 8.72 21.31
CA GLY A 143 -0.50 7.90 21.89
C GLY A 143 -1.71 7.71 20.98
N MET A 144 -1.58 7.97 19.68
CA MET A 144 -2.68 7.87 18.72
C MET A 144 -2.48 6.66 17.79
N LEU A 145 -3.59 6.17 17.24
CA LEU A 145 -3.59 5.14 16.21
C LEU A 145 -4.76 5.38 15.25
N GLY A 146 -4.50 5.35 13.95
CA GLY A 146 -5.53 5.15 12.93
C GLY A 146 -5.49 3.72 12.42
N THR A 147 -6.64 3.14 12.12
CA THR A 147 -6.70 1.78 11.57
C THR A 147 -6.97 1.81 10.08
N TRP A 148 -6.59 0.75 9.39
CA TRP A 148 -7.09 0.48 8.05
C TRP A 148 -8.58 0.13 8.11
N LEU A 149 -9.21 -0.05 6.96
CA LEU A 149 -10.63 -0.36 6.82
C LEU A 149 -10.92 -1.82 7.20
N VAL A 150 -12.07 -2.07 7.83
CA VAL A 150 -12.65 -3.41 8.03
C VAL A 150 -13.99 -3.46 7.33
N LYS A 151 -14.22 -4.50 6.53
CA LYS A 151 -15.42 -4.72 5.71
C LYS A 151 -16.70 -4.82 6.54
N GLY A 152 -17.76 -4.14 6.08
CA GLY A 152 -19.14 -4.32 6.51
C GLY A 152 -19.61 -3.35 7.59
N GLU A 153 -20.86 -3.55 7.98
CA GLU A 153 -21.60 -2.66 8.89
C GLU A 153 -21.24 -2.83 10.37
N LYS A 154 -20.61 -3.95 10.73
CA LYS A 154 -20.39 -4.35 12.12
C LYS A 154 -18.96 -4.81 12.31
N VAL A 155 -18.25 -4.12 13.20
CA VAL A 155 -16.87 -4.41 13.53
C VAL A 155 -16.70 -4.65 15.02
N TRP A 156 -16.08 -5.76 15.33
CA TRP A 156 -15.59 -6.10 16.65
C TRP A 156 -14.19 -5.51 16.83
N ILE A 157 -13.96 -4.90 17.98
CA ILE A 157 -12.64 -4.57 18.48
C ILE A 157 -12.38 -5.46 19.68
N GLU A 158 -11.35 -6.29 19.61
CA GLU A 158 -10.95 -7.21 20.66
C GLU A 158 -9.55 -6.90 21.15
N TYR A 159 -9.42 -6.64 22.44
CA TYR A 159 -8.16 -6.43 23.13
C TYR A 159 -7.89 -7.59 24.07
N TYR A 160 -6.77 -8.29 23.90
CA TYR A 160 -6.27 -9.32 24.79
C TYR A 160 -5.20 -8.76 25.72
N GLU A 161 -5.32 -9.02 27.02
CA GLU A 161 -4.41 -8.55 28.04
C GLU A 161 -3.95 -9.72 28.92
N PRO A 162 -2.64 -10.08 28.88
CA PRO A 162 -2.04 -11.02 29.81
C PRO A 162 -2.09 -10.55 31.25
N LEU A 163 -2.22 -11.47 32.22
CA LEU A 163 -2.30 -11.17 33.65
C LEU A 163 -1.13 -10.32 34.17
N ASN A 164 0.08 -10.55 33.66
CA ASN A 164 1.30 -9.83 34.09
C ASN A 164 1.34 -8.35 33.69
N VAL A 165 0.48 -7.93 32.78
CA VAL A 165 0.35 -6.52 32.33
C VAL A 165 -1.06 -5.96 32.55
N LYS A 166 -1.82 -6.59 33.44
CA LYS A 166 -3.20 -6.19 33.77
C LYS A 166 -3.28 -4.70 34.13
N ASP A 167 -4.27 -4.00 33.56
CA ASP A 167 -4.57 -2.58 33.74
C ASP A 167 -3.49 -1.61 33.20
N GLN A 168 -2.57 -2.09 32.35
CA GLN A 168 -1.55 -1.23 31.74
C GLN A 168 -1.92 -0.75 30.32
N GLY A 169 -2.84 -1.44 29.64
CA GLY A 169 -3.32 -1.03 28.31
C GLY A 169 -4.15 0.24 28.36
N ARG A 170 -4.14 1.01 27.28
CA ARG A 170 -5.02 2.16 27.06
C ARG A 170 -5.65 2.06 25.69
N ILE A 171 -6.97 2.18 25.64
CA ILE A 171 -7.76 2.20 24.42
C ILE A 171 -8.87 3.21 24.63
N HIS A 172 -8.84 4.28 23.82
CA HIS A 172 -9.91 5.24 23.71
C HIS A 172 -10.16 5.56 22.24
N LEU A 173 -11.40 5.34 21.78
CA LEU A 173 -11.84 5.57 20.40
C LEU A 173 -12.46 6.97 20.31
N ALA A 174 -11.87 7.86 19.54
CA ALA A 174 -12.33 9.22 19.33
C ALA A 174 -13.16 9.38 18.05
N LYS A 175 -12.92 8.54 17.02
CA LYS A 175 -13.66 8.58 15.76
C LYS A 175 -13.94 7.19 15.23
N ALA A 176 -15.10 7.06 14.56
CA ALA A 176 -15.46 5.94 13.72
C ALA A 176 -15.96 6.46 12.37
N THR A 177 -15.45 5.95 11.28
CA THR A 177 -15.82 6.38 9.93
C THR A 177 -16.69 5.33 9.28
N HIS A 178 -17.87 5.76 8.79
CA HIS A 178 -18.76 4.98 7.96
C HIS A 178 -18.34 5.12 6.51
N GLY A 179 -17.74 4.08 5.92
CA GLY A 179 -17.42 4.01 4.50
C GLY A 179 -18.69 3.76 3.67
N TYR A 180 -19.02 4.68 2.77
CA TYR A 180 -20.18 4.60 1.86
C TYR A 180 -19.76 4.49 0.40
N ARG A 181 -18.47 4.60 0.11
CA ARG A 181 -17.83 4.25 -1.16
C ARG A 181 -16.92 3.05 -0.94
N ASP A 182 -16.81 2.20 -1.94
CA ASP A 182 -15.92 1.05 -1.85
C ASP A 182 -14.47 1.47 -2.10
N ALA A 183 -13.72 1.55 -1.03
CA ALA A 183 -12.31 1.92 -1.05
C ALA A 183 -11.36 0.71 -1.10
N ASN A 184 -11.89 -0.52 -1.16
CA ASN A 184 -11.10 -1.75 -1.07
C ASN A 184 -11.71 -2.96 -1.83
N GLY A 185 -12.67 -2.75 -2.72
CA GLY A 185 -13.27 -3.84 -3.48
C GLY A 185 -14.05 -4.84 -2.64
N TYR A 186 -14.72 -4.38 -1.60
CA TYR A 186 -15.47 -5.23 -0.68
C TYR A 186 -16.81 -5.72 -1.19
N ASN A 187 -17.36 -5.10 -2.23
CA ASN A 187 -18.66 -5.50 -2.76
C ASN A 187 -18.57 -6.59 -3.81
N ASP A 188 -19.27 -7.69 -3.55
CA ASP A 188 -19.38 -8.87 -4.41
C ASP A 188 -20.51 -8.76 -5.44
N SER A 189 -21.14 -7.59 -5.56
CA SER A 189 -22.30 -7.39 -6.42
C SER A 189 -21.96 -6.54 -7.64
N SER A 190 -22.34 -7.00 -8.78
CA SER A 190 -22.36 -6.48 -10.15
C SER A 190 -22.65 -4.97 -10.39
N GLN A 191 -22.35 -4.09 -9.45
CA GLN A 191 -22.46 -2.64 -9.55
C GLN A 191 -21.20 -1.98 -8.98
N LYS A 192 -20.38 -1.41 -9.86
CA LYS A 192 -19.31 -0.39 -9.69
C LYS A 192 -18.78 -0.21 -8.26
N ASP A 193 -17.84 -1.04 -7.82
CA ASP A 193 -17.28 -0.88 -6.49
C ASP A 193 -15.74 -1.13 -6.44
N LEU A 194 -15.24 -2.17 -6.99
CA LEU A 194 -13.89 -2.35 -7.50
C LEU A 194 -13.99 -1.88 -8.95
N ASN A 195 -13.18 -0.94 -9.37
CA ASN A 195 -13.26 -0.23 -10.64
C ASN A 195 -14.18 1.01 -10.59
N ASP A 196 -14.14 1.77 -9.48
CA ASP A 196 -14.69 3.13 -9.47
C ASP A 196 -13.84 4.08 -10.33
N SER A 197 -12.60 3.69 -10.67
CA SER A 197 -11.83 4.37 -11.72
C SER A 197 -12.45 4.14 -13.09
N ASP A 198 -12.38 5.17 -13.94
CA ASP A 198 -12.97 5.16 -15.29
C ASP A 198 -12.33 4.11 -16.21
N ASP A 199 -13.09 3.66 -17.22
CA ASP A 199 -12.78 2.51 -18.11
C ASP A 199 -11.46 2.63 -18.89
N CYS A 200 -10.87 3.80 -19.06
CA CYS A 200 -9.59 3.98 -19.76
C CYS A 200 -8.36 3.78 -18.88
N ASN A 201 -8.54 3.57 -17.58
CA ASN A 201 -7.44 3.28 -16.69
C ASN A 201 -6.77 1.94 -16.99
N MET A 202 -5.47 1.90 -16.79
CA MET A 202 -4.63 0.74 -17.07
C MET A 202 -4.14 0.16 -15.74
N ASP A 203 -4.47 -1.10 -15.44
CA ASP A 203 -3.88 -1.81 -14.31
C ASP A 203 -2.35 -1.77 -14.41
N VAL A 204 -1.67 -1.66 -13.26
CA VAL A 204 -0.22 -1.48 -13.25
C VAL A 204 0.55 -2.61 -13.92
N ASP A 205 -0.02 -3.80 -14.06
CA ASP A 205 0.58 -4.94 -14.74
C ASP A 205 0.24 -5.04 -16.24
N CYS A 206 -0.51 -4.07 -16.79
CA CYS A 206 -0.66 -3.94 -18.23
C CYS A 206 0.66 -3.52 -18.91
N PRO A 207 0.89 -3.94 -20.16
CA PRO A 207 2.06 -3.49 -20.91
C PRO A 207 2.12 -1.97 -21.04
N ILE A 208 3.30 -1.39 -20.77
CA ILE A 208 3.54 0.06 -20.86
C ILE A 208 4.45 0.46 -22.02
N GLY A 209 5.19 -0.48 -22.56
CA GLY A 209 6.23 -0.31 -23.57
C GLY A 209 7.57 -0.85 -23.06
N ASP A 210 8.33 -1.50 -23.97
CA ASP A 210 9.60 -2.17 -23.64
C ASP A 210 10.64 -1.19 -23.07
N ASP A 211 10.53 0.09 -23.40
CA ASP A 211 11.43 1.16 -22.94
C ASP A 211 11.25 1.51 -21.46
N TRP A 212 10.14 1.12 -20.82
CA TRP A 212 9.87 1.42 -19.41
C TRP A 212 9.29 0.27 -18.60
N GLU A 213 9.14 -0.92 -19.17
CA GLU A 213 8.54 -2.09 -18.49
C GLU A 213 9.32 -2.48 -17.22
N LEU A 214 10.66 -2.48 -17.30
CA LEU A 214 11.53 -2.76 -16.17
C LEU A 214 11.34 -1.73 -15.03
N GLN A 215 11.33 -0.45 -15.38
CA GLN A 215 11.13 0.64 -14.41
C GLN A 215 9.75 0.57 -13.77
N LYS A 216 8.70 0.23 -14.54
CA LYS A 216 7.35 0.04 -14.02
C LYS A 216 7.32 -1.08 -12.98
N ASN A 217 7.84 -2.24 -13.32
CA ASN A 217 7.87 -3.41 -12.44
C ASN A 217 8.68 -3.17 -11.16
N HIS A 218 9.71 -2.34 -11.23
CA HIS A 218 10.49 -1.93 -10.07
C HIS A 218 9.73 -0.87 -9.23
N ASN A 219 9.30 0.22 -9.86
CA ASN A 219 8.76 1.39 -9.15
C ASN A 219 7.33 1.20 -8.61
N LYS A 220 6.48 0.31 -9.20
CA LYS A 220 5.18 -0.03 -8.62
C LYS A 220 5.27 -0.53 -7.17
N ARG A 221 6.44 -1.07 -6.78
CA ARG A 221 6.73 -1.55 -5.42
C ARG A 221 6.92 -0.42 -4.42
N SER A 222 7.11 0.82 -4.87
CA SER A 222 7.21 2.00 -4.00
C SER A 222 5.86 2.65 -3.72
N VAL A 223 4.89 2.49 -4.61
CA VAL A 223 3.61 3.20 -4.57
C VAL A 223 2.67 2.58 -3.54
N GLY A 224 1.93 3.43 -2.85
CA GLY A 224 0.96 3.03 -1.85
C GLY A 224 -0.23 3.98 -1.78
N LEU A 225 -1.31 3.45 -1.23
CA LEU A 225 -2.54 4.17 -0.92
C LEU A 225 -2.43 4.75 0.49
N LEU A 226 -2.78 6.01 0.66
CA LEU A 226 -2.76 6.75 1.93
C LEU A 226 -4.18 6.98 2.43
N LEU A 227 -4.50 6.44 3.60
CA LEU A 227 -5.77 6.63 4.30
C LEU A 227 -5.62 7.72 5.37
N MET A 228 -6.42 8.77 5.27
CA MET A 228 -6.47 9.91 6.18
C MET A 228 -7.88 10.03 6.76
N ASN A 229 -8.16 9.29 7.81
CA ASN A 229 -9.48 9.26 8.48
C ASN A 229 -10.62 8.80 7.54
N ASN A 230 -11.17 9.69 6.69
CA ASN A 230 -12.30 9.43 5.80
C ASN A 230 -12.01 9.72 4.32
N SER A 231 -10.76 9.95 3.99
CA SER A 231 -10.31 10.27 2.62
C SER A 231 -9.08 9.48 2.24
N LEU A 232 -8.88 9.30 0.95
CA LEU A 232 -7.74 8.59 0.35
C LEU A 232 -6.94 9.51 -0.56
N CYS A 233 -5.65 9.26 -0.60
CA CYS A 233 -4.68 9.79 -1.57
C CYS A 233 -3.69 8.70 -1.96
N SER A 234 -2.90 8.94 -2.98
CA SER A 234 -1.76 8.12 -3.39
C SER A 234 -0.45 8.72 -2.91
N GLY A 235 0.62 7.96 -2.99
CA GLY A 235 1.98 8.44 -2.75
C GLY A 235 3.01 7.34 -2.97
N ALA A 236 4.27 7.61 -2.65
CA ALA A 236 5.33 6.64 -2.83
C ALA A 236 6.40 6.71 -1.75
N LEU A 237 6.95 5.57 -1.38
CA LEU A 237 8.22 5.49 -0.66
C LEU A 237 9.32 6.10 -1.52
N ILE A 238 10.07 7.03 -0.95
CA ILE A 238 11.13 7.78 -1.65
C ILE A 238 12.47 7.61 -0.96
N ASN A 239 13.51 7.37 -1.75
CA ASN A 239 14.87 7.15 -1.27
C ASN A 239 15.55 8.43 -0.80
N ASN A 240 16.55 8.30 0.06
CA ASN A 240 17.47 9.35 0.45
C ASN A 240 18.90 9.04 -0.05
N THR A 241 19.82 10.00 0.10
CA THR A 241 21.22 9.83 -0.34
C THR A 241 22.02 8.82 0.48
N GLU A 242 21.52 8.41 1.65
CA GLU A 242 22.16 7.40 2.51
C GLU A 242 21.83 5.97 2.08
N ASN A 243 20.75 5.77 1.31
CA ASN A 243 20.23 4.45 0.89
C ASN A 243 20.01 3.51 2.10
N ASP A 244 19.44 4.05 3.17
CA ASP A 244 19.32 3.36 4.45
C ASP A 244 17.93 2.75 4.70
N GLY A 245 16.98 2.95 3.75
CA GLY A 245 15.61 2.46 3.87
C GLY A 245 14.76 3.23 4.88
N THR A 246 15.16 4.44 5.27
CA THR A 246 14.29 5.34 6.06
C THR A 246 12.96 5.53 5.32
N PRO A 247 11.81 5.24 5.97
CA PRO A 247 10.54 5.12 5.26
C PRO A 247 9.89 6.48 4.99
N TYR A 248 10.58 7.31 4.23
CA TYR A 248 10.00 8.53 3.71
C TYR A 248 8.93 8.21 2.67
N PHE A 249 7.79 8.89 2.78
CA PHE A 249 6.66 8.75 1.89
C PHE A 249 6.28 10.12 1.32
N LEU A 250 6.44 10.27 0.01
CA LEU A 250 6.07 11.47 -0.74
C LEU A 250 4.58 11.42 -1.09
N THR A 251 3.89 12.53 -0.84
CA THR A 251 2.48 12.74 -1.23
C THR A 251 2.20 14.23 -1.45
N ALA A 252 0.94 14.61 -1.64
CA ALA A 252 0.51 15.99 -1.82
C ALA A 252 0.27 16.72 -0.49
N GLU A 253 0.48 18.03 -0.46
CA GLU A 253 0.21 18.86 0.72
C GLU A 253 -1.29 18.92 1.00
N HIS A 254 -2.13 19.10 -0.03
CA HIS A 254 -3.58 19.14 0.15
C HIS A 254 -4.17 17.85 0.75
N CYS A 255 -3.47 16.70 0.63
CA CYS A 255 -3.85 15.46 1.30
C CYS A 255 -3.61 15.53 2.82
N THR A 256 -2.60 16.27 3.26
CA THR A 256 -2.11 16.20 4.65
C THR A 256 -2.36 17.47 5.46
N VAL A 257 -2.75 18.57 4.81
CA VAL A 257 -2.99 19.84 5.47
C VAL A 257 -4.15 19.75 6.46
N GLY A 258 -3.92 20.16 7.70
CA GLY A 258 -4.95 20.13 8.76
C GLY A 258 -5.20 18.74 9.37
N GLU A 259 -4.61 17.69 8.83
CA GLU A 259 -4.75 16.32 9.32
C GLU A 259 -3.59 15.92 10.27
N ASN A 260 -3.87 14.94 11.14
CA ASN A 260 -2.86 14.43 12.07
C ASN A 260 -2.17 13.19 11.49
N ALA A 261 -0.93 13.35 11.04
CA ALA A 261 -0.16 12.29 10.42
C ALA A 261 0.04 11.03 11.29
N SER A 262 -0.05 11.15 12.61
CA SER A 262 0.04 9.99 13.53
C SER A 262 -1.12 9.00 13.36
N THR A 263 -2.23 9.42 12.75
CA THR A 263 -3.40 8.57 12.50
C THR A 263 -3.49 8.06 11.06
N PHE A 264 -2.52 8.38 10.22
CA PHE A 264 -2.53 7.92 8.84
C PHE A 264 -2.24 6.41 8.77
N SER A 265 -2.86 5.77 7.79
CA SER A 265 -2.58 4.37 7.46
C SER A 265 -2.22 4.24 5.99
N PHE A 266 -1.34 3.30 5.69
CA PHE A 266 -0.79 3.09 4.35
C PHE A 266 -1.06 1.66 3.92
N LEU A 267 -1.43 1.45 2.67
CA LEU A 267 -1.55 0.14 2.04
C LEU A 267 -0.59 0.05 0.85
N PHE A 268 0.23 -0.97 0.81
CA PHE A 268 1.15 -1.24 -0.29
C PHE A 268 0.77 -2.52 -1.02
N GLY A 269 1.11 -2.58 -2.32
CA GLY A 269 1.01 -3.81 -3.10
C GLY A 269 -0.42 -4.24 -3.44
N TRP A 270 -1.40 -3.36 -3.36
CA TRP A 270 -2.75 -3.67 -3.80
C TRP A 270 -2.84 -3.60 -5.33
N ILE A 271 -2.63 -4.73 -5.96
CA ILE A 271 -2.53 -4.92 -7.41
C ILE A 271 -3.53 -5.98 -7.83
N SER A 272 -4.18 -5.78 -8.98
CA SER A 272 -5.12 -6.75 -9.53
C SER A 272 -4.41 -8.03 -9.97
N PRO A 273 -4.83 -9.22 -9.52
CA PRO A 273 -4.28 -10.49 -10.00
C PRO A 273 -4.75 -10.84 -11.42
N SER A 274 -5.75 -10.12 -11.95
CA SER A 274 -6.28 -10.26 -13.30
C SER A 274 -6.35 -8.89 -13.95
N THR A 275 -5.36 -8.56 -14.76
CA THR A 275 -5.17 -7.22 -15.33
C THR A 275 -6.30 -6.81 -16.28
N SER A 276 -6.77 -5.58 -16.11
CA SER A 276 -7.68 -4.89 -17.02
C SER A 276 -6.93 -3.73 -17.70
N CYS A 277 -6.80 -3.81 -19.02
CA CYS A 277 -6.03 -2.84 -19.80
C CYS A 277 -6.99 -1.99 -20.62
N ALA A 278 -7.65 -1.02 -19.98
CA ALA A 278 -8.67 -0.16 -20.58
C ALA A 278 -9.79 -0.97 -21.28
N THR A 279 -10.31 -1.98 -20.61
CA THR A 279 -11.37 -2.85 -21.13
C THR A 279 -12.57 -2.84 -20.19
N VAL A 280 -13.73 -3.28 -20.71
CA VAL A 280 -15.01 -3.34 -19.95
C VAL A 280 -14.99 -4.42 -18.86
N ALA A 281 -14.03 -5.32 -18.86
CA ALA A 281 -13.91 -6.36 -17.83
C ALA A 281 -13.07 -5.81 -16.66
N GLY A 282 -13.71 -5.37 -15.64
CA GLY A 282 -13.06 -4.75 -14.47
C GLY A 282 -11.94 -5.57 -13.83
N SER A 283 -11.08 -4.87 -13.09
CA SER A 283 -10.00 -5.45 -12.30
C SER A 283 -10.52 -6.30 -11.14
N GLN A 284 -9.73 -7.21 -10.62
CA GLN A 284 -10.04 -7.99 -9.43
C GLN A 284 -9.22 -7.46 -8.24
N SER A 285 -9.79 -7.55 -7.03
CA SER A 285 -9.06 -7.19 -5.82
C SER A 285 -7.92 -8.16 -5.57
N GLY A 286 -6.72 -7.62 -5.39
CA GLY A 286 -5.57 -8.36 -4.90
C GLY A 286 -5.49 -8.41 -3.37
N PRO A 287 -4.45 -9.03 -2.80
CA PRO A 287 -4.20 -9.05 -1.37
C PRO A 287 -4.04 -7.64 -0.78
N MET A 288 -4.62 -7.38 0.39
CA MET A 288 -4.52 -6.11 1.13
C MET A 288 -3.88 -6.33 2.52
N ASN A 289 -2.85 -7.15 2.59
CA ASN A 289 -2.21 -7.54 3.85
C ASN A 289 -0.94 -6.74 4.20
N MET A 290 -0.58 -5.73 3.39
CA MET A 290 0.60 -4.89 3.61
C MET A 290 0.20 -3.51 4.14
N THR A 291 -0.45 -3.47 5.31
CA THR A 291 -0.89 -2.23 5.96
C THR A 291 0.02 -1.81 7.09
N ILE A 292 0.24 -0.51 7.24
CA ILE A 292 1.07 0.08 8.29
C ILE A 292 0.44 1.40 8.75
N SER A 293 0.50 1.71 10.04
CA SER A 293 -0.15 2.89 10.60
C SER A 293 0.82 3.80 11.33
N GLY A 294 0.56 5.09 11.22
CA GLY A 294 1.29 6.14 11.91
C GLY A 294 2.47 6.69 11.12
N SER A 295 2.52 8.01 11.04
CA SER A 295 3.63 8.73 10.43
C SER A 295 3.89 10.07 11.13
N THR A 296 5.00 10.68 10.79
CA THR A 296 5.38 12.03 11.21
C THR A 296 5.55 12.90 9.97
N LYS A 297 4.84 14.02 9.88
CA LYS A 297 5.04 14.98 8.80
C LYS A 297 6.41 15.66 8.97
N ARG A 298 7.29 15.50 8.00
CA ARG A 298 8.64 16.06 8.01
C ARG A 298 8.71 17.41 7.33
N ALA A 299 8.08 17.55 6.16
CA ALA A 299 8.05 18.80 5.42
C ALA A 299 6.77 18.91 4.58
N GLU A 300 6.32 20.16 4.34
CA GLU A 300 5.23 20.48 3.43
C GLU A 300 5.46 21.84 2.77
N TYR A 301 5.03 22.01 1.50
CA TYR A 301 5.17 23.26 0.78
C TYR A 301 4.04 23.48 -0.24
N ALA A 302 3.06 24.28 0.12
CA ALA A 302 1.86 24.57 -0.68
C ALA A 302 2.13 25.07 -2.10
N PRO A 303 3.17 25.91 -2.39
CA PRO A 303 3.43 26.36 -3.76
C PRO A 303 3.86 25.29 -4.75
N SER A 304 4.17 24.09 -4.32
CA SER A 304 4.38 22.90 -5.16
C SER A 304 3.52 21.72 -4.70
N ASP A 305 2.57 21.97 -3.80
CA ASP A 305 1.68 20.96 -3.22
C ASP A 305 2.45 19.73 -2.67
N PHE A 306 3.55 19.96 -2.01
CA PHE A 306 4.48 18.95 -1.55
C PHE A 306 4.24 18.59 -0.09
N SER A 307 4.18 17.31 0.23
CA SER A 307 4.24 16.78 1.59
C SER A 307 5.15 15.57 1.67
N LEU A 308 6.03 15.55 2.66
CA LEU A 308 6.91 14.45 3.00
C LEU A 308 6.56 13.92 4.39
N LEU A 309 6.16 12.69 4.44
CA LEU A 309 5.91 11.93 5.67
C LEU A 309 7.10 11.00 5.93
N GLU A 310 7.30 10.65 7.18
CA GLU A 310 8.12 9.52 7.58
C GLU A 310 7.23 8.55 8.35
N ILE A 311 7.06 7.34 7.84
CA ILE A 311 6.30 6.28 8.50
C ILE A 311 7.04 5.91 9.79
N ASN A 312 6.33 5.87 10.93
CA ASN A 312 6.94 5.74 12.26
C ASN A 312 7.56 4.35 12.52
N GLN A 313 7.39 3.43 11.60
CA GLN A 313 7.87 2.06 11.68
C GLN A 313 8.63 1.71 10.42
N SER A 314 9.63 0.84 10.53
CA SER A 314 10.37 0.35 9.35
C SER A 314 9.47 -0.52 8.46
N ILE A 315 9.64 -0.41 7.15
CA ILE A 315 8.95 -1.28 6.20
C ILE A 315 9.50 -2.71 6.34
N PRO A 316 8.64 -3.72 6.50
CA PRO A 316 9.07 -5.12 6.59
C PRO A 316 9.82 -5.55 5.32
N THR A 317 10.97 -6.18 5.49
CA THR A 317 11.78 -6.66 4.37
C THR A 317 11.04 -7.71 3.52
N GLY A 318 10.17 -8.53 4.16
CA GLY A 318 9.34 -9.51 3.46
C GLY A 318 8.25 -8.91 2.55
N TRP A 319 8.01 -7.59 2.63
CA TRP A 319 7.07 -6.93 1.72
C TRP A 319 7.68 -6.59 0.36
N ASP A 320 8.98 -6.75 0.21
CA ASP A 320 9.69 -6.47 -1.04
C ASP A 320 9.40 -5.07 -1.60
N ARG A 321 9.49 -4.05 -0.75
CA ARG A 321 9.23 -2.67 -1.16
C ARG A 321 10.48 -1.99 -1.68
N VAL A 322 10.27 -0.97 -2.51
CA VAL A 322 11.29 -0.13 -3.13
C VAL A 322 11.09 1.30 -2.63
N PHE A 323 12.18 1.97 -2.34
CA PHE A 323 12.21 3.41 -2.13
C PHE A 323 12.62 4.04 -3.45
N ALA A 324 11.69 4.70 -4.13
CA ALA A 324 11.91 5.23 -5.48
C ALA A 324 13.02 6.27 -5.51
N GLY A 325 13.82 6.27 -6.55
CA GLY A 325 14.79 7.31 -6.81
C GLY A 325 14.13 8.63 -7.19
N TRP A 326 14.89 9.71 -7.23
CA TRP A 326 14.39 11.04 -7.59
C TRP A 326 15.37 11.80 -8.45
N ASP A 327 14.83 12.79 -9.21
CA ASP A 327 15.57 13.79 -9.97
C ASP A 327 15.07 15.18 -9.61
N ARG A 328 15.96 16.01 -9.03
CA ARG A 328 15.72 17.40 -8.67
C ARG A 328 16.40 18.40 -9.62
N SER A 329 16.92 17.95 -10.74
CA SER A 329 17.60 18.84 -11.70
C SER A 329 16.65 19.83 -12.36
N GLY A 330 15.36 19.50 -12.41
CA GLY A 330 14.36 20.26 -13.14
C GLY A 330 14.56 20.18 -14.66
N THR A 331 15.30 19.19 -15.13
CA THR A 331 15.41 18.86 -16.57
C THR A 331 14.08 18.31 -17.05
N ILE A 332 13.61 18.75 -18.21
CA ILE A 332 12.38 18.25 -18.82
C ILE A 332 12.66 16.85 -19.36
N PRO A 333 11.91 15.82 -18.93
CA PRO A 333 12.10 14.45 -19.44
C PRO A 333 11.52 14.26 -20.82
N ASP A 334 11.93 13.19 -21.52
CA ASP A 334 11.41 12.87 -22.84
C ASP A 334 9.95 12.42 -22.79
N PHE A 335 9.55 11.70 -21.74
CA PHE A 335 8.20 11.26 -21.44
C PHE A 335 8.01 11.09 -19.93
N THR A 336 6.77 10.89 -19.49
CA THR A 336 6.43 10.72 -18.08
C THR A 336 5.48 9.57 -17.82
N VAL A 337 5.56 9.01 -16.60
CA VAL A 337 4.66 7.96 -16.11
C VAL A 337 4.21 8.30 -14.70
N ALA A 338 2.91 8.17 -14.43
CA ALA A 338 2.35 8.17 -13.08
C ALA A 338 1.92 6.75 -12.70
N ILE A 339 2.16 6.36 -11.44
CA ILE A 339 1.63 5.11 -10.86
C ILE A 339 0.84 5.50 -9.63
N HIS A 340 -0.45 5.09 -9.55
CA HIS A 340 -1.41 5.68 -8.63
C HIS A 340 -2.58 4.74 -8.27
N HIS A 341 -3.48 5.22 -7.40
CA HIS A 341 -4.72 4.55 -7.01
C HIS A 341 -5.93 5.46 -7.28
N PRO A 342 -6.41 5.58 -8.52
CA PRO A 342 -7.52 6.44 -8.88
C PRO A 342 -8.83 5.92 -8.29
N GLY A 343 -9.69 6.80 -7.76
CA GLY A 343 -10.96 6.42 -7.15
C GLY A 343 -10.84 5.46 -5.96
N GLY A 344 -9.64 5.33 -5.35
CA GLY A 344 -9.38 4.29 -4.34
C GLY A 344 -9.40 2.87 -4.92
N ASP A 345 -9.13 2.71 -6.23
CA ASP A 345 -9.08 1.43 -6.94
C ASP A 345 -7.68 0.78 -6.82
N VAL A 346 -7.54 -0.46 -7.31
CA VAL A 346 -6.24 -1.14 -7.43
C VAL A 346 -5.23 -0.28 -8.18
N MET A 347 -3.97 -0.56 -7.98
CA MET A 347 -2.88 0.23 -8.57
C MET A 347 -2.98 0.28 -10.10
N LYS A 348 -2.94 1.49 -10.65
CA LYS A 348 -2.99 1.80 -12.07
C LYS A 348 -1.74 2.57 -12.49
N PHE A 349 -1.57 2.75 -13.80
CA PHE A 349 -0.61 3.71 -14.34
C PHE A 349 -1.22 4.58 -15.44
N ALA A 350 -0.64 5.77 -15.61
CA ALA A 350 -0.85 6.62 -16.77
C ALA A 350 0.50 6.98 -17.39
N ARG A 351 0.57 7.05 -18.72
CA ARG A 351 1.78 7.39 -19.48
C ARG A 351 1.47 8.46 -20.53
N ASP A 352 2.29 9.50 -20.56
CA ASP A 352 2.40 10.47 -21.63
C ASP A 352 3.75 10.28 -22.34
N ASN A 353 3.71 10.04 -23.67
CA ASN A 353 4.90 9.81 -24.50
C ASN A 353 5.59 11.10 -24.91
N GLN A 354 5.08 12.26 -24.52
CA GLN A 354 5.63 13.56 -24.77
C GLN A 354 6.27 14.16 -23.52
N SER A 355 7.08 15.18 -23.72
CA SER A 355 7.68 15.94 -22.63
C SER A 355 6.62 16.80 -21.95
N PRO A 356 6.54 16.81 -20.61
CA PRO A 356 5.63 17.70 -19.89
C PRO A 356 6.05 19.15 -20.02
N ASP A 357 5.08 20.05 -19.88
CA ASP A 357 5.33 21.49 -19.80
C ASP A 357 5.77 21.89 -18.38
N LYS A 358 6.80 22.74 -18.29
CA LYS A 358 7.28 23.30 -17.01
C LYS A 358 6.64 24.65 -16.75
N ILE A 359 5.62 24.70 -15.88
CA ILE A 359 4.77 25.87 -15.67
C ILE A 359 5.01 26.48 -14.28
N ASN A 360 4.95 27.81 -14.24
CA ASN A 360 4.94 28.62 -13.03
C ASN A 360 3.70 29.52 -13.07
N TYR A 361 2.66 29.15 -12.34
CA TYR A 361 1.45 29.95 -12.25
C TYR A 361 1.65 31.21 -11.38
N SER A 362 0.92 32.29 -11.66
CA SER A 362 1.04 33.57 -10.98
C SER A 362 0.61 33.60 -9.51
N ASN A 363 -0.21 32.61 -9.10
CA ASN A 363 -0.50 32.36 -7.69
C ASN A 363 0.37 31.18 -7.28
N PRO A 364 1.53 31.37 -6.60
CA PRO A 364 2.71 30.54 -6.78
C PRO A 364 2.39 29.05 -6.70
N LEU A 365 2.20 28.44 -7.85
CA LEU A 365 2.08 27.02 -8.05
C LEU A 365 3.08 26.63 -9.13
N TYR A 366 4.04 25.79 -8.78
CA TYR A 366 5.16 25.38 -9.62
C TYR A 366 4.98 23.91 -9.99
N VAL A 367 4.65 23.66 -11.26
CA VAL A 367 4.20 22.32 -11.68
C VAL A 367 4.86 21.85 -12.99
N TRP A 368 4.83 20.54 -13.19
CA TRP A 368 4.78 19.89 -14.48
C TRP A 368 3.32 19.84 -14.93
N GLU A 369 3.01 20.21 -16.16
CA GLU A 369 1.70 20.05 -16.78
C GLU A 369 1.79 18.95 -17.86
N ILE A 370 0.98 17.91 -17.70
CA ILE A 370 0.84 16.81 -18.66
C ILE A 370 -0.19 17.26 -19.68
N LYS A 371 0.26 17.98 -20.68
CA LYS A 371 -0.57 18.50 -21.75
C LYS A 371 0.29 18.95 -22.90
N ASP A 372 0.01 18.44 -24.06
CA ASP A 372 0.65 18.86 -25.28
C ASP A 372 -0.36 19.30 -26.37
N ALA A 373 0.14 19.51 -27.60
CA ALA A 373 -0.69 19.87 -28.75
C ALA A 373 -1.61 18.71 -29.24
N PHE A 374 -1.44 17.51 -28.71
CA PHE A 374 -2.13 16.29 -29.12
C PHE A 374 -3.10 15.75 -28.05
N GLY A 375 -3.05 16.26 -26.83
CA GLY A 375 -3.92 15.86 -25.72
C GLY A 375 -3.23 15.90 -24.36
N GLY A 376 -3.44 14.90 -23.54
CA GLY A 376 -2.83 14.67 -22.25
C GLY A 376 -2.16 13.29 -22.22
N TRP A 377 -2.73 12.35 -21.49
CA TRP A 377 -2.20 11.01 -21.38
C TRP A 377 -2.42 10.16 -22.64
N ASP A 378 -1.40 9.43 -23.08
CA ASP A 378 -1.51 8.44 -24.15
C ASP A 378 -2.08 7.09 -23.66
N LEU A 379 -1.79 6.72 -22.40
CA LEU A 379 -2.30 5.52 -21.75
C LEU A 379 -2.78 5.87 -20.35
N GLY A 380 -3.99 5.45 -20.00
CA GLY A 380 -4.58 5.73 -18.70
C GLY A 380 -4.86 7.22 -18.49
N ILE A 381 -5.22 7.59 -17.29
CA ILE A 381 -5.47 8.96 -16.82
C ILE A 381 -5.17 9.04 -15.33
N THR A 382 -5.20 10.24 -14.72
CA THR A 382 -5.33 10.37 -13.27
C THR A 382 -6.72 10.87 -12.90
N GLU A 383 -7.17 10.56 -11.70
CA GLU A 383 -8.49 10.91 -11.18
C GLU A 383 -8.43 11.28 -9.70
N SER A 384 -9.56 11.65 -9.12
CA SER A 384 -9.69 11.82 -7.67
C SER A 384 -9.20 10.56 -6.93
N GLY A 385 -8.35 10.71 -5.91
CA GLY A 385 -7.64 9.60 -5.26
C GLY A 385 -6.21 9.38 -5.75
N SER A 386 -5.88 9.79 -6.97
CA SER A 386 -4.51 9.77 -7.48
C SER A 386 -3.62 10.83 -6.82
N SER A 387 -4.21 11.86 -6.22
CA SER A 387 -3.53 12.96 -5.51
C SER A 387 -2.32 12.49 -4.71
N GLY A 388 -1.16 13.13 -4.93
CA GLY A 388 0.11 12.77 -4.29
C GLY A 388 0.88 11.63 -4.95
N SER A 389 0.33 10.98 -5.98
CA SER A 389 1.04 9.94 -6.73
C SER A 389 2.32 10.48 -7.37
N PRO A 390 3.38 9.66 -7.45
CA PRO A 390 4.64 10.07 -8.06
C PRO A 390 4.51 10.23 -9.57
N LEU A 391 5.13 11.29 -10.11
CA LEU A 391 5.43 11.44 -11.52
C LEU A 391 6.88 10.99 -11.75
N PHE A 392 7.07 9.98 -12.57
CA PHE A 392 8.38 9.43 -12.94
C PHE A 392 8.85 9.98 -14.28
N ASP A 393 10.17 10.21 -14.39
CA ASP A 393 10.87 10.45 -15.66
C ASP A 393 11.13 9.13 -16.42
N HIS A 394 11.68 9.25 -17.63
CA HIS A 394 12.06 8.12 -18.48
C HIS A 394 13.13 7.19 -17.84
N ASN A 395 13.83 7.64 -16.79
CA ASN A 395 14.81 6.84 -16.05
C ASN A 395 14.20 6.14 -14.80
N GLY A 396 12.89 6.30 -14.55
CA GLY A 396 12.22 5.77 -13.37
C GLY A 396 12.50 6.55 -12.09
N ARG A 397 12.81 7.84 -12.17
CA ARG A 397 13.04 8.73 -11.01
C ARG A 397 11.87 9.65 -10.81
N ILE A 398 11.48 9.87 -9.56
CA ILE A 398 10.44 10.82 -9.20
C ILE A 398 10.89 12.24 -9.50
N ILE A 399 10.13 12.98 -10.31
CA ILE A 399 10.31 14.39 -10.63
C ILE A 399 9.24 15.28 -10.02
N GLY A 400 8.20 14.69 -9.43
CA GLY A 400 7.10 15.43 -8.83
C GLY A 400 6.03 14.51 -8.23
N GLN A 401 4.98 15.11 -7.68
CA GLN A 401 3.80 14.44 -7.14
C GLN A 401 2.52 15.12 -7.64
N GLU A 402 1.46 14.34 -7.79
CA GLU A 402 0.21 14.84 -8.37
C GLU A 402 -0.51 15.84 -7.46
N TYR A 403 -0.85 17.00 -8.05
CA TYR A 403 -1.79 17.97 -7.49
C TYR A 403 -3.23 17.65 -7.91
N GLY A 404 -3.43 17.25 -9.17
CA GLY A 404 -4.72 16.97 -9.79
C GLY A 404 -4.83 17.60 -11.16
N GLY A 405 -5.99 17.45 -11.79
CA GLY A 405 -6.19 17.99 -13.13
C GLY A 405 -7.61 17.88 -13.63
N GLN A 406 -7.76 17.76 -14.95
CA GLN A 406 -9.04 17.67 -15.65
C GLN A 406 -9.06 16.50 -16.65
N SER A 407 -8.07 15.63 -16.61
CA SER A 407 -8.10 14.42 -17.42
C SER A 407 -9.31 13.55 -17.06
N ALA A 408 -9.89 12.92 -18.04
CA ALA A 408 -10.98 11.97 -17.91
C ALA A 408 -10.98 11.08 -19.14
N CYS A 409 -11.60 9.91 -19.06
CA CYS A 409 -11.75 9.04 -20.23
C CYS A 409 -12.53 9.74 -21.35
N SER A 410 -12.12 9.51 -22.59
CA SER A 410 -12.81 10.03 -23.75
C SER A 410 -14.22 9.45 -23.86
N LEU A 411 -15.21 10.31 -24.08
CA LEU A 411 -16.60 9.90 -24.29
C LEU A 411 -16.82 9.10 -25.61
N THR A 412 -15.82 9.08 -26.48
CA THR A 412 -15.93 8.47 -27.82
C THR A 412 -15.07 7.23 -28.01
N VAL A 413 -14.00 7.08 -27.23
CA VAL A 413 -13.06 5.95 -27.30
C VAL A 413 -12.62 5.60 -25.89
N SER A 414 -12.88 4.38 -25.44
CA SER A 414 -12.64 3.93 -24.06
C SER A 414 -11.16 3.77 -23.66
N THR A 415 -10.23 3.93 -24.61
CA THR A 415 -8.79 3.72 -24.37
C THR A 415 -7.96 4.99 -24.37
N THR A 416 -8.59 6.15 -24.56
CA THR A 416 -7.92 7.45 -24.62
C THR A 416 -8.53 8.43 -23.63
N ASP A 417 -7.74 9.45 -23.26
CA ASP A 417 -8.18 10.55 -22.43
C ASP A 417 -9.05 11.58 -23.21
N ASN A 418 -9.54 12.60 -22.51
CA ASN A 418 -10.35 13.67 -23.06
C ASN A 418 -9.52 14.82 -23.69
N GLY A 419 -8.21 14.72 -23.73
CA GLY A 419 -7.28 15.74 -24.21
C GLY A 419 -7.08 16.92 -23.23
N LEU A 420 -7.49 16.77 -21.97
CA LEU A 420 -7.22 17.73 -20.89
C LEU A 420 -6.09 17.20 -20.02
N GLY A 421 -5.29 18.12 -19.46
CA GLY A 421 -4.09 17.76 -18.74
C GLY A 421 -4.25 17.70 -17.23
N ASP A 422 -3.24 17.10 -16.62
CA ASP A 422 -3.04 17.05 -15.17
C ASP A 422 -1.75 17.76 -14.78
N ILE A 423 -1.65 18.18 -13.53
CA ILE A 423 -0.51 18.94 -13.01
C ILE A 423 0.09 18.25 -11.80
N PHE A 424 1.43 18.29 -11.75
CA PHE A 424 2.23 17.68 -10.69
C PHE A 424 3.17 18.72 -10.09
N GLY A 425 3.23 18.80 -8.75
CA GLY A 425 4.23 19.62 -8.06
C GLY A 425 5.64 19.14 -8.40
N ARG A 426 6.60 20.08 -8.44
CA ARG A 426 7.93 19.80 -8.98
C ARG A 426 8.97 19.51 -7.91
N MET A 427 9.73 18.45 -8.08
CA MET A 427 10.78 18.02 -7.15
C MET A 427 11.91 19.05 -6.99
N ASP A 428 12.30 19.76 -8.06
CA ASP A 428 13.29 20.83 -8.00
C ASP A 428 12.85 22.03 -7.13
N VAL A 429 11.54 22.25 -7.01
CA VAL A 429 10.94 23.25 -6.13
C VAL A 429 10.80 22.72 -4.71
N ASN A 430 10.35 21.47 -4.52
CA ASN A 430 10.24 20.80 -3.22
C ASN A 430 11.58 20.80 -2.49
N TRP A 431 12.69 20.72 -3.24
CA TRP A 431 14.04 20.61 -2.70
C TRP A 431 14.42 21.77 -1.80
N THR A 432 14.15 22.99 -2.25
CA THR A 432 14.41 24.20 -1.47
C THR A 432 13.19 24.71 -0.72
N GLY A 433 11.99 24.40 -1.20
CA GLY A 433 10.70 24.74 -0.64
C GLY A 433 10.65 26.15 -0.06
N GLY A 434 10.15 26.29 1.17
CA GLY A 434 10.14 27.54 1.94
C GLY A 434 11.45 27.86 2.67
N GLY A 435 12.52 27.10 2.45
CA GLY A 435 13.86 27.33 3.01
C GLY A 435 14.07 26.86 4.46
N GLN A 436 13.08 26.20 5.07
CA GLN A 436 13.18 25.62 6.41
C GLN A 436 12.97 24.12 6.36
N SER A 437 13.49 23.37 7.33
CA SER A 437 13.40 21.89 7.37
C SER A 437 11.96 21.38 7.27
N VAL A 438 11.01 22.11 7.85
CA VAL A 438 9.57 21.77 7.79
C VAL A 438 8.91 22.11 6.46
N SER A 439 9.64 22.66 5.50
CA SER A 439 9.11 23.10 4.21
C SER A 439 10.00 22.77 3.01
N ARG A 440 11.04 21.94 3.19
CA ARG A 440 11.94 21.52 2.11
C ARG A 440 12.32 20.05 2.20
N ALA A 441 12.46 19.43 1.04
CA ALA A 441 12.82 18.01 0.95
C ALA A 441 14.30 17.75 1.26
N SER A 442 15.19 18.72 0.96
CA SER A 442 16.64 18.54 1.02
C SER A 442 17.16 18.08 2.38
N ASP A 443 16.59 18.57 3.47
CA ASP A 443 17.07 18.21 4.83
C ASP A 443 16.80 16.74 5.18
N TRP A 444 15.87 16.10 4.51
CA TRP A 444 15.44 14.72 4.75
C TRP A 444 15.98 13.75 3.70
N LEU A 445 15.96 14.16 2.42
CA LEU A 445 16.38 13.29 1.32
C LEU A 445 17.89 13.40 1.01
N ASP A 446 18.57 14.42 1.52
CA ASP A 446 20.03 14.59 1.44
C ASP A 446 20.62 15.10 2.77
N PRO A 447 20.49 14.31 3.86
CA PRO A 447 20.86 14.77 5.22
C PRO A 447 22.33 15.14 5.36
N ASN A 448 23.19 14.62 4.49
CA ASN A 448 24.63 14.90 4.48
C ASN A 448 25.04 16.08 3.57
N GLY A 449 24.08 16.69 2.85
CA GLY A 449 24.35 17.81 1.97
C GLY A 449 25.30 17.48 0.80
N THR A 450 25.07 16.34 0.17
CA THR A 450 25.91 15.85 -0.95
C THR A 450 25.70 16.65 -2.21
N GLU A 451 24.59 17.38 -2.30
CA GLU A 451 24.17 18.23 -3.43
C GLU A 451 24.03 17.48 -4.76
N VAL A 452 23.85 16.16 -4.73
CA VAL A 452 23.55 15.37 -5.93
C VAL A 452 22.23 15.81 -6.55
N LEU A 453 22.13 15.77 -7.87
CA LEU A 453 20.91 16.13 -8.59
C LEU A 453 19.95 14.96 -8.74
N THR A 454 20.48 13.73 -8.67
CA THR A 454 19.68 12.51 -8.84
C THR A 454 20.13 11.43 -7.87
N VAL A 455 19.19 10.63 -7.44
CA VAL A 455 19.40 9.39 -6.65
C VAL A 455 18.62 8.27 -7.33
N ASN A 456 19.20 7.08 -7.38
CA ASN A 456 18.49 5.90 -7.89
C ASN A 456 17.59 5.29 -6.79
N ALA A 457 16.69 4.42 -7.19
CA ALA A 457 15.87 3.67 -6.24
C ALA A 457 16.72 2.77 -5.33
N TYR A 458 16.19 2.43 -4.15
CA TYR A 458 16.79 1.52 -3.19
C TYR A 458 15.77 0.46 -2.74
N PRO A 459 16.11 -0.85 -2.77
CA PRO A 459 17.29 -1.37 -3.47
C PRO A 459 17.25 -0.99 -4.96
N SER A 460 18.40 -0.87 -5.58
CA SER A 460 18.49 -0.61 -7.02
C SER A 460 18.03 -1.83 -7.82
N VAL A 461 17.57 -1.61 -9.05
CA VAL A 461 17.34 -2.72 -9.99
C VAL A 461 18.62 -3.56 -10.08
N LEU A 462 18.52 -4.84 -9.77
CA LEU A 462 19.66 -5.75 -9.90
C LEU A 462 19.93 -6.03 -11.37
N THR A 463 21.19 -6.24 -11.73
CA THR A 463 21.56 -6.64 -13.09
C THR A 463 21.05 -8.05 -13.42
N LEU A 464 21.10 -8.94 -12.43
CA LEU A 464 20.56 -10.29 -12.50
C LEU A 464 19.62 -10.48 -11.32
N ASP A 465 18.33 -10.62 -11.60
CA ASP A 465 17.29 -10.84 -10.60
C ASP A 465 16.28 -11.83 -11.16
N LEU A 466 16.26 -13.03 -10.61
CA LEU A 466 15.34 -14.09 -11.01
C LEU A 466 14.45 -14.46 -9.83
N SER A 467 13.16 -14.43 -10.05
CA SER A 467 12.15 -14.77 -9.04
C SER A 467 11.19 -15.84 -9.53
N VAL A 468 10.65 -16.62 -8.61
CA VAL A 468 9.45 -17.44 -8.82
C VAL A 468 8.26 -16.57 -8.44
N VAL A 469 7.39 -16.28 -9.42
CA VAL A 469 6.23 -15.41 -9.26
C VAL A 469 5.03 -16.17 -8.70
N SER A 470 4.85 -17.41 -9.17
CA SER A 470 3.73 -18.27 -8.76
C SER A 470 4.06 -19.75 -8.90
N ILE A 471 3.35 -20.57 -8.13
CA ILE A 471 3.20 -21.99 -8.39
C ILE A 471 1.88 -22.15 -9.13
N ASP A 472 1.93 -22.57 -10.40
CA ASP A 472 0.76 -22.62 -11.28
C ASP A 472 0.06 -23.98 -11.21
N SER A 473 0.80 -25.04 -10.88
CA SER A 473 0.30 -26.40 -10.69
C SER A 473 1.25 -27.18 -9.76
N PRO A 474 0.71 -28.02 -8.85
CA PRO A 474 -0.69 -28.15 -8.48
C PRO A 474 -1.14 -26.97 -7.59
N THR A 475 -2.39 -26.53 -7.71
CA THR A 475 -2.96 -25.43 -6.90
C THR A 475 -4.34 -25.78 -6.37
N GLY A 476 -4.71 -25.21 -5.22
CA GLY A 476 -6.05 -25.34 -4.64
C GLY A 476 -6.26 -26.59 -3.80
N THR A 477 -7.54 -26.90 -3.54
CA THR A 477 -7.97 -28.07 -2.77
C THR A 477 -8.61 -29.08 -3.72
N ALA A 478 -7.82 -30.03 -4.24
CA ALA A 478 -8.29 -31.09 -5.12
C ALA A 478 -7.82 -32.47 -4.59
N GLU A 479 -8.38 -33.54 -5.11
CA GLU A 479 -7.77 -34.86 -4.96
C GLU A 479 -6.59 -34.95 -5.94
N PHE A 480 -5.37 -34.87 -5.41
CA PHE A 480 -4.15 -35.02 -6.19
C PHE A 480 -3.77 -36.51 -6.32
N THR A 481 -2.95 -36.79 -7.31
CA THR A 481 -2.50 -38.16 -7.64
C THR A 481 -1.08 -38.43 -7.10
N ASP A 482 -0.58 -39.62 -7.33
CA ASP A 482 0.81 -40.00 -7.05
C ASP A 482 1.81 -39.54 -8.15
N SER A 483 1.36 -38.74 -9.10
CA SER A 483 2.15 -38.37 -10.29
C SER A 483 1.90 -36.92 -10.75
N GLU A 484 1.82 -35.99 -9.78
CA GLU A 484 1.61 -34.56 -10.08
C GLU A 484 2.89 -33.88 -10.57
N LEU A 485 2.77 -33.05 -11.59
CA LEU A 485 3.87 -32.20 -12.07
C LEU A 485 3.78 -30.81 -11.46
N VAL A 486 4.92 -30.28 -11.00
CA VAL A 486 5.00 -28.89 -10.52
C VAL A 486 5.32 -27.97 -11.70
N THR A 487 4.47 -26.97 -11.89
CA THR A 487 4.67 -25.87 -12.86
C THR A 487 4.75 -24.56 -12.09
N ILE A 488 5.75 -23.76 -12.41
CA ILE A 488 5.97 -22.43 -11.82
C ILE A 488 6.05 -21.38 -12.92
N THR A 489 5.68 -20.14 -12.59
CA THR A 489 6.02 -18.97 -13.39
C THR A 489 7.25 -18.30 -12.78
N ILE A 490 8.26 -18.08 -13.63
CA ILE A 490 9.51 -17.40 -13.30
C ILE A 490 9.56 -16.05 -14.01
N GLN A 491 10.20 -15.06 -13.41
CA GLN A 491 10.37 -13.72 -13.99
C GLN A 491 11.78 -13.20 -13.78
N ASN A 492 12.32 -12.55 -14.81
CA ASN A 492 13.54 -11.77 -14.73
C ASN A 492 13.23 -10.33 -14.32
N GLY A 493 13.43 -10.00 -13.05
CA GLY A 493 13.32 -8.65 -12.50
C GLY A 493 14.58 -7.79 -12.71
N GLY A 494 15.65 -8.36 -13.26
CA GLY A 494 16.93 -7.69 -13.48
C GLY A 494 17.00 -6.88 -14.77
N SER A 495 18.09 -6.11 -14.93
CA SER A 495 18.34 -5.30 -16.13
C SER A 495 19.02 -6.05 -17.26
N ASP A 496 19.59 -7.22 -17.00
CA ASP A 496 20.29 -8.04 -17.98
C ASP A 496 19.50 -9.33 -18.29
N SER A 497 19.58 -9.81 -19.53
CA SER A 497 18.98 -11.08 -19.91
C SER A 497 19.63 -12.25 -19.16
N ILE A 498 18.81 -13.15 -18.64
CA ILE A 498 19.23 -14.34 -17.90
C ILE A 498 18.95 -15.58 -18.74
N SER A 499 19.89 -16.51 -18.81
CA SER A 499 19.73 -17.78 -19.53
C SER A 499 20.52 -18.90 -18.87
N ASN A 500 20.07 -20.14 -19.11
CA ASN A 500 20.76 -21.35 -18.65
C ASN A 500 21.03 -21.36 -17.14
N PHE A 501 19.97 -21.26 -16.34
CA PHE A 501 20.03 -21.32 -14.88
C PHE A 501 19.29 -22.53 -14.33
N ASP A 502 19.65 -22.93 -13.12
CA ASP A 502 19.05 -24.07 -12.44
C ASP A 502 17.86 -23.63 -11.59
N LEU A 503 16.77 -24.41 -11.66
CA LEU A 503 15.58 -24.30 -10.83
C LEU A 503 15.49 -25.54 -9.95
N SER A 504 15.15 -25.37 -8.70
CA SER A 504 15.03 -26.46 -7.74
C SER A 504 13.64 -26.46 -7.12
N VAL A 505 13.08 -27.64 -6.94
CA VAL A 505 11.83 -27.86 -6.22
C VAL A 505 12.03 -28.96 -5.17
N GLN A 506 11.42 -28.76 -4.03
CA GLN A 506 11.34 -29.76 -2.96
C GLN A 506 9.88 -29.78 -2.48
N VAL A 507 9.28 -30.95 -2.38
CA VAL A 507 7.94 -31.11 -1.84
C VAL A 507 8.06 -31.74 -0.46
N ASP A 508 7.45 -31.10 0.53
CA ASP A 508 7.54 -31.49 1.95
C ASP A 508 9.01 -31.63 2.40
N SER A 509 9.35 -32.75 3.00
CA SER A 509 10.73 -33.11 3.39
C SER A 509 11.39 -34.10 2.43
N GLY A 510 10.90 -34.20 1.19
CA GLY A 510 11.43 -35.11 0.17
C GLY A 510 12.78 -34.64 -0.41
N ASP A 511 13.25 -35.34 -1.44
CA ASP A 511 14.48 -34.98 -2.12
C ASP A 511 14.29 -33.70 -2.97
N THR A 512 15.31 -32.83 -2.99
CA THR A 512 15.33 -31.66 -3.85
C THR A 512 15.62 -32.09 -5.29
N ILE A 513 14.75 -31.71 -6.23
CA ILE A 513 14.93 -31.93 -7.67
C ILE A 513 15.44 -30.64 -8.28
N THR A 514 16.50 -30.72 -9.07
CA THR A 514 17.08 -29.57 -9.79
C THR A 514 17.07 -29.86 -11.27
N GLU A 515 16.51 -28.92 -12.06
CA GLU A 515 16.48 -28.96 -13.52
C GLU A 515 16.93 -27.61 -14.09
N THR A 516 17.54 -27.63 -15.27
CA THR A 516 18.06 -26.41 -15.91
C THR A 516 17.00 -25.83 -16.87
N TYR A 517 16.65 -24.56 -16.65
CA TYR A 517 15.93 -23.76 -17.63
C TYR A 517 16.90 -23.36 -18.75
N SER A 518 16.62 -23.78 -20.00
CA SER A 518 17.50 -23.55 -21.15
C SER A 518 17.08 -22.37 -22.02
N GLY A 519 15.97 -21.70 -21.68
CA GLY A 519 15.49 -20.48 -22.35
C GLY A 519 16.35 -19.26 -22.01
N THR A 520 15.92 -18.11 -22.53
CA THR A 520 16.45 -16.79 -22.16
C THR A 520 15.28 -15.93 -21.76
N LEU A 521 15.39 -15.27 -20.59
CA LEU A 521 14.44 -14.26 -20.12
C LEU A 521 15.08 -12.88 -20.30
N SER A 522 14.48 -12.05 -21.11
CA SER A 522 14.81 -10.63 -21.22
C SER A 522 14.40 -9.88 -19.93
N PRO A 523 14.92 -8.66 -19.69
CA PRO A 523 14.45 -7.83 -18.58
C PRO A 523 12.91 -7.70 -18.55
N GLY A 524 12.31 -7.98 -17.40
CA GLY A 524 10.85 -7.95 -17.19
C GLY A 524 10.08 -9.15 -17.75
N GLU A 525 10.71 -10.03 -18.52
CA GLU A 525 10.06 -11.20 -19.14
C GLU A 525 9.76 -12.29 -18.12
N SER A 526 8.60 -12.93 -18.29
CA SER A 526 8.19 -14.11 -17.53
C SER A 526 8.00 -15.30 -18.44
N ASP A 527 8.24 -16.51 -17.92
CA ASP A 527 7.97 -17.77 -18.63
C ASP A 527 7.51 -18.84 -17.63
N GLN A 528 6.81 -19.85 -18.13
CA GLN A 528 6.40 -21.00 -17.35
C GLN A 528 7.41 -22.14 -17.48
N PHE A 529 7.76 -22.74 -16.34
CA PHE A 529 8.61 -23.92 -16.28
C PHE A 529 7.91 -25.06 -15.56
N THR A 530 7.84 -26.21 -16.21
CA THR A 530 7.30 -27.44 -15.63
C THR A 530 8.43 -28.43 -15.35
N PHE A 531 8.58 -28.84 -14.09
CA PHE A 531 9.54 -29.89 -13.71
C PHE A 531 9.15 -31.22 -14.35
N GLY A 532 10.13 -31.92 -14.93
CA GLY A 532 9.90 -33.20 -15.62
C GLY A 532 9.67 -34.37 -14.69
N GLN A 533 10.06 -34.25 -13.42
CA GLN A 533 9.82 -35.27 -12.41
C GLN A 533 8.51 -35.00 -11.67
N SER A 534 7.68 -36.05 -11.51
CA SER A 534 6.44 -35.97 -10.76
C SER A 534 6.61 -36.22 -9.26
N PHE A 535 5.65 -35.72 -8.48
CA PHE A 535 5.57 -35.86 -7.03
C PHE A 535 4.30 -36.61 -6.64
N ASP A 536 4.39 -37.42 -5.57
CA ASP A 536 3.24 -38.10 -4.97
C ASP A 536 2.56 -37.14 -3.97
N LEU A 537 1.43 -36.58 -4.37
CA LEU A 537 0.57 -35.72 -3.54
C LEU A 537 -0.74 -36.41 -3.16
N SER A 538 -0.81 -37.77 -3.29
CA SER A 538 -2.04 -38.54 -3.04
C SER A 538 -2.38 -38.68 -1.56
N VAL A 539 -1.47 -38.37 -0.65
CA VAL A 539 -1.70 -38.41 0.80
C VAL A 539 -2.51 -37.17 1.19
N ALA A 540 -3.66 -37.39 1.82
CA ALA A 540 -4.50 -36.30 2.27
C ALA A 540 -3.77 -35.42 3.34
N GLY A 541 -3.65 -34.14 3.09
CA GLY A 541 -2.96 -33.20 3.98
C GLY A 541 -2.57 -31.91 3.25
N SER A 542 -1.87 -31.04 3.94
CA SER A 542 -1.18 -29.89 3.33
C SER A 542 0.19 -30.35 2.84
N HIS A 543 0.55 -30.02 1.62
CA HIS A 543 1.88 -30.24 1.04
C HIS A 543 2.57 -28.88 0.85
N GLU A 544 3.85 -28.80 1.18
CA GLU A 544 4.69 -27.58 1.06
C GLU A 544 5.80 -27.78 0.02
#